data_ee07a2250b438521e73eda29897ee722
#
_entry.id   ee07a2250b438521e73eda29897ee722
#
_cell.length_a   1.000
_cell.length_b   1.000
_cell.length_c   1.000
_cell.angle_alpha   90.00
_cell.angle_beta   90.00
_cell.angle_gamma   90.00
#
_symmetry.space_group_name_H-M   'P 1'
#
loop_
_entity.id
_entity.type
_entity.pdbx_description
1 polymer ?
#
loop_
_entity_poly.entity_id
_entity_poly.type
_entity_poly.pdbx_seq_one_letter_code
_entity_poly.pdbx_strand_id
1 'polypeptide(L)'
;MSTLIKSLAGLGLGAALSLTAGSALAAGGGCGTFTNADGVVEHLACSEAPIDFTNKGSLQNGAKMFMNYCAGCHSAKYVRHSRIAKDLEIPPELVEKYLLVTTDQIGDYIDAEIDPEVQASWFGAAPPDLSLETRLRGEDWVYTY
;
A
#
# COMPACT_ATOMS: atom_id res chain seq x y z
N MET A 1 -74.00 -35.08 -6.63
CA MET A 1 -72.77 -35.47 -7.40
C MET A 1 -71.61 -34.64 -6.86
N SER A 2 -70.73 -35.34 -6.25
CA SER A 2 -69.64 -34.90 -5.43
C SER A 2 -68.48 -34.36 -6.23
N THR A 3 -67.84 -33.25 -5.84
CA THR A 3 -66.46 -32.96 -6.19
C THR A 3 -65.76 -32.30 -5.03
N LEU A 4 -64.89 -33.09 -4.43
CA LEU A 4 -63.93 -32.71 -3.40
C LEU A 4 -62.87 -31.80 -4.01
N ILE A 5 -62.72 -30.59 -3.46
CA ILE A 5 -61.57 -29.73 -3.71
C ILE A 5 -60.56 -29.97 -2.59
N LYS A 6 -59.46 -30.61 -2.94
CA LYS A 6 -58.30 -30.81 -2.05
C LYS A 6 -57.47 -29.54 -2.00
N SER A 7 -57.43 -28.92 -0.84
CA SER A 7 -56.52 -27.83 -0.53
C SER A 7 -55.10 -28.33 -0.45
N LEU A 8 -54.21 -27.88 -1.32
CA LEU A 8 -52.78 -28.04 -1.19
C LEU A 8 -52.21 -26.81 -0.46
N ALA A 9 -51.88 -27.01 0.77
CA ALA A 9 -51.09 -26.03 1.53
C ALA A 9 -49.64 -26.10 1.11
N GLY A 10 -49.19 -25.12 0.30
CA GLY A 10 -47.79 -24.95 -0.05
C GLY A 10 -47.04 -24.31 1.12
N LEU A 11 -46.17 -25.09 1.80
CA LEU A 11 -45.17 -24.54 2.69
C LEU A 11 -44.11 -23.82 1.86
N GLY A 12 -44.17 -22.50 1.88
CA GLY A 12 -43.08 -21.65 1.36
C GLY A 12 -41.92 -21.65 2.35
N LEU A 13 -40.87 -22.39 2.03
CA LEU A 13 -39.59 -22.36 2.75
C LEU A 13 -38.87 -21.06 2.36
N GLY A 14 -39.09 -19.99 3.07
CA GLY A 14 -38.34 -18.73 2.93
C GLY A 14 -36.93 -18.92 3.48
N ALA A 15 -35.98 -19.20 2.60
CA ALA A 15 -34.56 -19.14 2.95
C ALA A 15 -34.17 -17.68 3.17
N ALA A 16 -34.11 -17.26 4.44
CA ALA A 16 -33.51 -15.98 4.81
C ALA A 16 -31.99 -16.05 4.54
N LEU A 17 -31.58 -15.46 3.43
CA LEU A 17 -30.17 -15.22 3.15
C LEU A 17 -29.68 -14.13 4.12
N SER A 18 -29.17 -14.53 5.27
CA SER A 18 -28.44 -13.63 6.16
C SER A 18 -27.13 -13.24 5.48
N LEU A 19 -27.10 -12.05 4.83
CA LEU A 19 -25.86 -11.40 4.47
C LEU A 19 -25.14 -11.01 5.78
N THR A 20 -24.26 -11.88 6.25
CA THR A 20 -23.24 -11.47 7.21
C THR A 20 -22.29 -10.54 6.44
N ALA A 21 -22.46 -9.24 6.63
CA ALA A 21 -21.43 -8.27 6.27
C ALA A 21 -20.19 -8.63 7.11
N GLY A 22 -19.35 -9.48 6.54
CA GLY A 22 -18.01 -9.71 7.07
C GLY A 22 -17.30 -8.36 7.02
N SER A 23 -17.11 -7.74 8.18
CA SER A 23 -16.16 -6.64 8.32
C SER A 23 -14.82 -7.19 7.80
N ALA A 24 -14.42 -6.76 6.62
CA ALA A 24 -13.05 -6.94 6.17
C ALA A 24 -12.21 -6.13 7.17
N LEU A 25 -11.77 -6.80 8.23
CA LEU A 25 -10.65 -6.33 9.02
C LEU A 25 -9.50 -6.19 8.02
N ALA A 26 -9.22 -4.97 7.60
CA ALA A 26 -7.95 -4.67 6.98
C ALA A 26 -6.91 -5.31 7.92
N ALA A 27 -6.14 -6.25 7.38
CA ALA A 27 -5.11 -6.92 8.12
C ALA A 27 -4.07 -5.86 8.50
N GLY A 28 -4.32 -5.17 9.60
CA GLY A 28 -3.31 -4.40 10.31
C GLY A 28 -2.33 -5.42 10.84
N GLY A 29 -1.42 -5.87 9.97
CA GLY A 29 -0.30 -6.68 10.37
C GLY A 29 0.48 -5.86 11.38
N GLY A 30 0.61 -6.35 12.62
CA GLY A 30 1.48 -5.71 13.59
C GLY A 30 2.89 -5.52 13.00
N CYS A 31 3.64 -4.57 13.54
CA CYS A 31 4.97 -4.21 13.04
C CYS A 31 6.03 -5.29 13.26
N GLY A 32 5.63 -6.45 13.69
CA GLY A 32 6.45 -7.64 13.85
C GLY A 32 6.00 -8.48 15.03
N THR A 33 6.65 -9.60 15.18
CA THR A 33 6.52 -10.49 16.32
C THR A 33 7.90 -10.79 16.85
N PHE A 34 8.04 -10.94 18.15
CA PHE A 34 9.24 -11.51 18.75
C PHE A 34 8.85 -12.58 19.76
N THR A 35 9.74 -13.53 19.95
CA THR A 35 9.55 -14.58 20.98
C THR A 35 10.38 -14.17 22.18
N ASN A 36 9.73 -13.96 23.32
CA ASN A 36 10.42 -13.61 24.56
C ASN A 36 11.20 -14.83 25.15
N ALA A 37 11.93 -14.61 26.21
CA ALA A 37 12.73 -15.65 26.85
C ALA A 37 11.91 -16.85 27.37
N ASP A 38 10.62 -16.66 27.59
CA ASP A 38 9.68 -17.68 28.06
C ASP A 38 9.01 -18.46 26.89
N GLY A 39 9.39 -18.13 25.64
CA GLY A 39 8.85 -18.77 24.44
C GLY A 39 7.48 -18.23 23.99
N VAL A 40 7.02 -17.12 24.59
CA VAL A 40 5.75 -16.48 24.22
C VAL A 40 5.98 -15.55 23.02
N VAL A 41 5.12 -15.68 22.01
CA VAL A 41 5.14 -14.78 20.85
C VAL A 41 4.36 -13.51 21.20
N GLU A 42 5.05 -12.39 21.18
CA GLU A 42 4.48 -11.06 21.38
C GLU A 42 4.41 -10.30 20.07
N HIS A 43 3.34 -9.53 19.89
CA HIS A 43 3.13 -8.68 18.72
C HIS A 43 3.60 -7.25 19.02
N LEU A 44 4.46 -6.73 18.17
CA LEU A 44 4.88 -5.32 18.22
C LEU A 44 3.76 -4.44 17.65
N ALA A 45 3.33 -3.46 18.43
CA ALA A 45 2.44 -2.43 17.93
C ALA A 45 3.22 -1.47 17.01
N CYS A 46 2.58 -1.06 15.91
CA CYS A 46 3.12 0.00 15.08
C CYS A 46 2.99 1.37 15.78
N SER A 47 3.93 2.25 15.55
CA SER A 47 3.77 3.66 15.86
C SER A 47 2.82 4.32 14.87
N GLU A 48 1.93 5.16 15.34
CA GLU A 48 1.02 5.91 14.47
C GLU A 48 1.83 6.88 13.59
N ALA A 49 1.64 6.78 12.27
CA ALA A 49 2.31 7.65 11.32
C ALA A 49 1.64 9.05 11.33
N PRO A 50 2.38 10.13 11.62
CA PRO A 50 1.82 11.48 11.72
C PRO A 50 1.58 12.09 10.33
N ILE A 51 0.73 11.44 9.51
CA ILE A 51 0.48 11.85 8.13
C ILE A 51 -0.66 12.86 8.07
N ASP A 52 -0.38 14.01 7.46
CA ASP A 52 -1.37 15.02 7.11
C ASP A 52 -1.38 15.20 5.58
N PHE A 53 -2.37 14.62 4.92
CA PHE A 53 -2.54 14.72 3.47
C PHE A 53 -2.89 16.13 2.99
N THR A 54 -3.25 17.04 3.88
CA THR A 54 -3.51 18.45 3.54
C THR A 54 -2.25 19.31 3.58
N ASN A 55 -1.20 18.84 4.25
CA ASN A 55 0.07 19.53 4.33
C ASN A 55 0.96 19.27 3.10
N LYS A 56 0.70 20.00 2.02
CA LYS A 56 1.44 19.88 0.76
C LYS A 56 2.95 20.02 0.94
N GLY A 57 3.40 20.95 1.78
CA GLY A 57 4.82 21.16 2.03
C GLY A 57 5.50 19.92 2.63
N SER A 58 4.85 19.23 3.56
CA SER A 58 5.33 17.97 4.11
C SER A 58 5.40 16.88 3.05
N LEU A 59 4.34 16.73 2.23
CA LEU A 59 4.29 15.74 1.16
C LEU A 59 5.36 15.99 0.07
N GLN A 60 5.57 17.26 -0.31
CA GLN A 60 6.63 17.65 -1.24
C GLN A 60 8.03 17.32 -0.70
N ASN A 61 8.25 17.58 0.60
CA ASN A 61 9.50 17.18 1.26
C ASN A 61 9.66 15.65 1.28
N GLY A 62 8.59 14.90 1.53
CA GLY A 62 8.58 13.43 1.45
C GLY A 62 8.98 12.92 0.07
N ALA A 63 8.42 13.50 -1.00
CA ALA A 63 8.79 13.17 -2.37
C ALA A 63 10.29 13.46 -2.63
N LYS A 64 10.78 14.60 -2.18
CA LYS A 64 12.20 14.94 -2.29
C LYS A 64 13.08 13.92 -1.54
N MET A 65 12.69 13.53 -0.33
CA MET A 65 13.45 12.53 0.45
C MET A 65 13.45 11.18 -0.25
N PHE A 66 12.29 10.73 -0.76
CA PHE A 66 12.20 9.47 -1.52
C PHE A 66 13.13 9.48 -2.73
N MET A 67 13.07 10.51 -3.58
CA MET A 67 13.89 10.59 -4.79
C MET A 67 15.39 10.63 -4.48
N ASN A 68 15.80 11.31 -3.42
CA ASN A 68 17.23 11.47 -3.13
C ASN A 68 17.84 10.30 -2.33
N TYR A 69 17.03 9.55 -1.58
CA TYR A 69 17.57 8.54 -0.66
C TYR A 69 17.05 7.12 -0.91
N CYS A 70 15.90 6.97 -1.56
CA CYS A 70 15.26 5.66 -1.73
C CYS A 70 15.25 5.19 -3.19
N ALA A 71 15.02 6.09 -4.15
CA ALA A 71 14.81 5.74 -5.56
C ALA A 71 16.04 5.14 -6.25
N GLY A 72 17.24 5.30 -5.69
CA GLY A 72 18.43 4.60 -6.18
C GLY A 72 18.32 3.08 -6.09
N CYS A 73 17.63 2.58 -5.06
CA CYS A 73 17.46 1.16 -4.78
C CYS A 73 16.00 0.67 -4.90
N HIS A 74 15.03 1.51 -4.61
CA HIS A 74 13.62 1.15 -4.62
C HIS A 74 12.88 1.79 -5.79
N SER A 75 12.24 0.96 -6.60
CA SER A 75 11.30 1.43 -7.62
C SER A 75 9.96 1.81 -7.00
N ALA A 76 9.21 2.65 -7.71
CA ALA A 76 7.79 2.87 -7.56
C ALA A 76 7.15 2.82 -8.96
N LYS A 77 7.17 1.64 -9.58
CA LYS A 77 6.86 1.41 -11.01
C LYS A 77 5.45 1.76 -11.43
N TYR A 78 4.53 1.96 -10.49
CA TYR A 78 3.14 2.36 -10.80
C TYR A 78 2.95 3.87 -10.69
N VAL A 79 4.00 4.63 -10.37
CA VAL A 79 3.97 6.09 -10.25
C VAL A 79 4.87 6.71 -11.33
N ARG A 80 4.36 7.71 -12.02
CA ARG A 80 5.15 8.54 -12.95
C ARG A 80 5.59 9.83 -12.24
N HIS A 81 6.74 10.36 -12.62
CA HIS A 81 7.22 11.65 -12.09
C HIS A 81 6.20 12.79 -12.36
N SER A 82 5.52 12.76 -13.52
CA SER A 82 4.44 13.70 -13.83
C SER A 82 3.25 13.63 -12.86
N ARG A 83 3.00 12.47 -12.24
CA ARG A 83 1.97 12.33 -11.20
C ARG A 83 2.39 13.01 -9.90
N ILE A 84 3.66 12.89 -9.53
CA ILE A 84 4.21 13.61 -8.37
C ILE A 84 4.06 15.11 -8.58
N ALA A 85 4.41 15.63 -9.76
CA ALA A 85 4.22 17.03 -10.11
C ALA A 85 2.78 17.47 -9.89
N LYS A 86 1.83 16.74 -10.48
CA LYS A 86 0.40 17.06 -10.44
C LYS A 86 -0.20 16.92 -9.04
N ASP A 87 0.01 15.79 -8.38
CA ASP A 87 -0.67 15.45 -7.13
C ASP A 87 -0.13 16.28 -5.95
N LEU A 88 1.14 16.65 -6.00
CA LEU A 88 1.79 17.47 -4.98
C LEU A 88 1.86 18.96 -5.36
N GLU A 89 1.28 19.34 -6.50
CA GLU A 89 1.27 20.75 -6.95
C GLU A 89 2.69 21.34 -7.08
N ILE A 90 3.64 20.50 -7.53
CA ILE A 90 5.01 20.94 -7.80
C ILE A 90 5.08 21.35 -9.27
N PRO A 91 5.58 22.56 -9.59
CA PRO A 91 5.81 22.96 -10.98
C PRO A 91 6.65 21.90 -11.73
N PRO A 92 6.21 21.46 -12.94
CA PRO A 92 6.90 20.42 -13.68
C PRO A 92 8.40 20.68 -13.88
N GLU A 93 8.77 21.92 -14.12
CA GLU A 93 10.16 22.35 -14.29
C GLU A 93 11.02 22.14 -13.01
N LEU A 94 10.40 22.14 -11.84
CA LEU A 94 11.12 21.83 -10.59
C LEU A 94 11.26 20.32 -10.40
N VAL A 95 10.28 19.54 -10.85
CA VAL A 95 10.41 18.06 -10.87
C VAL A 95 11.50 17.66 -11.85
N GLU A 96 11.50 18.21 -13.07
CA GLU A 96 12.52 17.95 -14.09
C GLU A 96 13.93 18.31 -13.60
N LYS A 97 14.04 19.43 -12.90
CA LYS A 97 15.36 19.91 -12.44
C LYS A 97 15.90 19.18 -11.20
N TYR A 98 15.03 18.73 -10.30
CA TYR A 98 15.45 18.31 -8.97
C TYR A 98 14.99 16.90 -8.54
N LEU A 99 14.03 16.32 -9.24
CA LEU A 99 13.44 15.03 -8.84
C LEU A 99 13.53 13.94 -9.91
N LEU A 100 14.08 14.22 -11.09
CA LEU A 100 14.39 13.20 -12.09
C LEU A 100 15.80 12.64 -11.81
N VAL A 101 15.90 11.73 -10.86
CA VAL A 101 17.20 11.17 -10.45
C VAL A 101 17.54 9.88 -11.18
N THR A 102 16.55 9.21 -11.80
CA THR A 102 16.72 7.92 -12.48
C THR A 102 16.35 7.98 -13.97
N THR A 103 15.94 9.13 -14.48
CA THR A 103 15.51 9.35 -15.87
C THR A 103 15.62 10.83 -16.24
N ASP A 104 15.59 11.12 -17.54
CA ASP A 104 15.58 12.48 -18.08
C ASP A 104 14.15 12.92 -18.50
N GLN A 105 13.12 12.09 -18.32
CA GLN A 105 11.77 12.35 -18.81
C GLN A 105 10.73 12.33 -17.70
N ILE A 106 10.02 13.43 -17.51
CA ILE A 106 8.95 13.56 -16.52
C ILE A 106 7.79 12.56 -16.73
N GLY A 107 7.62 12.05 -17.94
CA GLY A 107 6.60 11.05 -18.27
C GLY A 107 6.94 9.64 -17.82
N ASP A 108 8.19 9.37 -17.45
CA ASP A 108 8.64 8.03 -17.09
C ASP A 108 8.16 7.61 -15.70
N TYR A 109 8.14 6.29 -15.51
CA TYR A 109 7.91 5.68 -14.21
C TYR A 109 9.15 5.83 -13.32
N ILE A 110 8.91 5.76 -12.00
CA ILE A 110 9.99 5.77 -11.02
C ILE A 110 10.57 4.36 -10.94
N ASP A 111 11.65 4.13 -11.64
CA ASP A 111 12.38 2.87 -11.60
C ASP A 111 13.68 3.04 -10.80
N ALA A 112 14.14 1.98 -10.15
CA ALA A 112 15.42 2.03 -9.45
C ALA A 112 16.56 2.17 -10.47
N GLU A 113 17.56 2.98 -10.14
CA GLU A 113 18.71 3.18 -11.00
C GLU A 113 19.63 1.96 -11.02
N ILE A 114 19.76 1.28 -9.89
CA ILE A 114 20.65 0.15 -9.73
C ILE A 114 19.95 -1.13 -10.19
N ASP A 115 20.60 -1.90 -11.05
CA ASP A 115 20.09 -3.17 -11.54
C ASP A 115 19.74 -4.14 -10.39
N PRO A 116 18.56 -4.80 -10.42
CA PRO A 116 18.13 -5.71 -9.35
C PRO A 116 19.09 -6.88 -9.10
N GLU A 117 19.81 -7.38 -10.11
CA GLU A 117 20.78 -8.46 -9.93
C GLU A 117 22.00 -7.98 -9.14
N VAL A 118 22.43 -6.74 -9.41
CA VAL A 118 23.51 -6.10 -8.65
C VAL A 118 23.10 -5.88 -7.21
N GLN A 119 21.88 -5.37 -6.99
CA GLN A 119 21.32 -5.18 -5.64
C GLN A 119 21.23 -6.50 -4.88
N ALA A 120 20.74 -7.57 -5.55
CA ALA A 120 20.66 -8.90 -4.94
C ALA A 120 22.03 -9.44 -4.55
N SER A 121 23.08 -9.12 -5.30
CA SER A 121 24.45 -9.53 -4.95
C SER A 121 24.96 -8.84 -3.67
N TRP A 122 24.47 -7.64 -3.37
CA TRP A 122 24.87 -6.88 -2.18
C TRP A 122 24.06 -7.24 -0.95
N PHE A 123 22.76 -7.46 -1.11
CA PHE A 123 21.80 -7.57 0.01
C PHE A 123 21.22 -8.98 0.17
N GLY A 124 21.58 -9.92 -0.72
CA GLY A 124 20.97 -11.25 -0.76
C GLY A 124 19.64 -11.31 -1.51
N ALA A 125 18.95 -10.19 -1.66
CA ALA A 125 17.74 -10.00 -2.46
C ALA A 125 17.67 -8.56 -2.96
N ALA A 126 17.03 -8.35 -4.10
CA ALA A 126 16.78 -6.98 -4.56
C ALA A 126 15.75 -6.29 -3.65
N PRO A 127 15.95 -5.01 -3.30
CA PRO A 127 14.96 -4.23 -2.60
C PRO A 127 13.60 -4.23 -3.33
N PRO A 128 12.47 -4.35 -2.62
CA PRO A 128 11.16 -4.42 -3.25
C PRO A 128 10.75 -3.09 -3.90
N ASP A 129 9.86 -3.20 -4.89
CA ASP A 129 9.12 -2.04 -5.41
C ASP A 129 8.15 -1.52 -4.36
N LEU A 130 8.15 -0.21 -4.09
CA LEU A 130 7.37 0.41 -3.02
C LEU A 130 6.01 0.93 -3.46
N SER A 131 5.62 0.72 -4.74
CA SER A 131 4.36 1.24 -5.28
C SER A 131 3.12 0.86 -4.45
N LEU A 132 3.10 -0.33 -3.88
CA LEU A 132 1.95 -0.88 -3.15
C LEU A 132 2.24 -1.22 -1.69
N GLU A 133 3.46 -1.01 -1.21
CA GLU A 133 3.85 -1.41 0.15
C GLU A 133 3.01 -0.73 1.23
N THR A 134 2.79 0.58 1.11
CA THR A 134 1.93 1.32 2.05
C THR A 134 0.48 0.83 2.01
N ARG A 135 -0.01 0.43 0.82
CA ARG A 135 -1.36 -0.13 0.69
C ARG A 135 -1.47 -1.55 1.26
N LEU A 136 -0.40 -2.33 1.15
CA LEU A 136 -0.36 -3.72 1.61
C LEU A 136 -0.19 -3.82 3.13
N ARG A 137 0.72 -3.01 3.67
CA ARG A 137 1.14 -3.09 5.08
C ARG A 137 0.56 -2.01 5.97
N GLY A 138 0.09 -0.91 5.40
CA GLY A 138 -0.35 0.29 6.10
C GLY A 138 0.79 1.30 6.31
N GLU A 139 0.39 2.55 6.47
CA GLU A 139 1.31 3.67 6.70
C GLU A 139 2.08 3.54 8.02
N ASP A 140 1.42 3.08 9.07
CA ASP A 140 2.04 2.90 10.39
C ASP A 140 3.16 1.86 10.35
N TRP A 141 2.96 0.79 9.56
CA TRP A 141 4.01 -0.21 9.38
C TRP A 141 5.22 0.38 8.66
N VAL A 142 5.00 1.10 7.56
CA VAL A 142 6.10 1.73 6.79
C VAL A 142 6.83 2.78 7.63
N TYR A 143 6.10 3.51 8.47
CA TYR A 143 6.67 4.51 9.36
C TYR A 143 7.51 3.88 10.49
N THR A 144 7.09 2.72 10.99
CA THR A 144 7.75 2.05 12.12
C THR A 144 8.97 1.21 11.68
N TYR A 145 8.93 0.67 10.44
CA TYR A 145 9.99 -0.17 9.89
C TYR A 145 11.31 0.59 9.71
#